data_3237fd63dcd4319b2b83b5eb11785276
#
_entry.id   3237fd63dcd4319b2b83b5eb11785276
#
_cell.length_a   1.000
_cell.length_b   1.000
_cell.length_c   1.000
_cell.angle_alpha   90.00
_cell.angle_beta   90.00
_cell.angle_gamma   90.00
#
_symmetry.space_group_name_H-M   'P 1'
#
loop_
_entity.id
_entity.type
_entity.pdbx_description
1 polymer ?
#
loop_
_entity_poly.entity_id
_entity_poly.type
_entity_poly.pdbx_seq_one_letter_code
_entity_poly.pdbx_strand_id
1 'polypeptide(L)' 'MKQTTLTTVKVLSDLYKDFKVLTVQDKMSLQCLTNRALYLYVHNTEFKDQIDNNNNLTVSGSIIK' A
#
# COMPACT_ATOMS: atom_id res chain seq x y z
N MET A 1 5.36 -16.51 -17.64
CA MET A 1 5.89 -15.45 -16.80
C MET A 1 5.09 -14.18 -17.00
N LYS A 2 4.79 -13.49 -15.93
CA LYS A 2 3.97 -12.29 -16.03
C LYS A 2 4.80 -11.07 -16.35
N GLN A 3 4.27 -10.24 -17.20
CA GLN A 3 4.90 -8.96 -17.49
C GLN A 3 4.64 -7.98 -16.38
N THR A 4 5.58 -7.09 -16.17
CA THR A 4 5.43 -6.04 -15.17
C THR A 4 5.49 -4.68 -15.86
N THR A 5 4.84 -3.71 -15.23
CA THR A 5 4.86 -2.33 -15.68
C THR A 5 5.47 -1.48 -14.60
N LEU A 6 6.45 -0.68 -14.96
CA LEU A 6 7.07 0.23 -14.00
C LEU A 6 6.15 1.43 -13.80
N THR A 7 5.76 1.64 -12.55
CA THR A 7 4.97 2.79 -12.17
C THR A 7 5.63 3.47 -10.99
N THR A 8 5.30 4.74 -10.77
CA THR A 8 5.81 5.47 -9.63
C THR A 8 4.65 6.02 -8.80
N VAL A 9 4.79 5.93 -7.48
CA VAL A 9 3.81 6.50 -6.56
C VAL A 9 4.57 7.18 -5.44
N LYS A 10 3.94 8.20 -4.87
CA LYS A 10 4.47 8.85 -3.67
C LYS A 10 3.83 8.22 -2.47
N VAL A 11 4.63 7.84 -1.50
CA VAL A 11 4.16 7.23 -0.26
C VAL A 11 4.38 8.21 0.87
N LEU A 12 3.39 8.33 1.75
CA LEU A 12 3.54 9.17 2.93
C LEU A 12 4.75 8.70 3.73
N SER A 13 5.63 9.64 4.08
CA SER A 13 6.89 9.30 4.72
C SER A 13 6.72 8.52 6.01
N ASP A 14 5.75 8.93 6.84
CA ASP A 14 5.53 8.26 8.12
C ASP A 14 5.01 6.83 7.93
N LEU A 15 4.14 6.64 6.93
CA LEU A 15 3.68 5.29 6.61
C LEU A 15 4.81 4.42 6.09
N TYR A 16 5.67 4.99 5.28
CA TYR A 16 6.80 4.23 4.76
C TYR A 16 7.74 3.81 5.88
N LYS A 17 8.01 4.71 6.82
CA LYS A 17 8.83 4.37 7.99
C LYS A 17 8.21 3.23 8.79
N ASP A 18 6.90 3.32 9.05
CA ASP A 18 6.21 2.27 9.79
C ASP A 18 6.25 0.96 9.04
N PHE A 19 6.09 1.00 7.73
CA PHE A 19 6.19 -0.19 6.90
C PHE A 19 7.56 -0.84 7.05
N LYS A 20 8.62 -0.05 6.97
CA LYS A 20 9.97 -0.58 7.08
C LYS A 20 10.22 -1.20 8.46
N VAL A 21 9.71 -0.58 9.51
CA VAL A 21 9.84 -1.13 10.86
C VAL A 21 9.12 -2.46 10.98
N LEU A 22 7.90 -2.54 10.45
CA LEU A 22 7.11 -3.76 10.55
C LEU A 22 7.69 -4.90 9.74
N THR A 23 8.40 -4.60 8.68
CA THR A 23 8.87 -5.63 7.76
C THR A 23 10.35 -5.95 7.91
N VAL A 24 10.98 -5.49 9.00
CA VAL A 24 12.40 -5.77 9.22
C VAL A 24 12.67 -7.26 9.23
N GLN A 25 11.80 -8.04 9.83
CA GLN A 25 11.98 -9.49 9.91
C GLN A 25 11.18 -10.27 8.89
N ASP A 26 10.11 -9.68 8.39
CA ASP A 26 9.21 -10.37 7.47
C ASP A 26 9.67 -10.31 6.02
N LYS A 27 10.62 -9.47 5.72
CA LYS A 27 11.19 -9.32 4.38
C LYS A 27 10.15 -9.01 3.31
N MET A 28 9.06 -8.37 3.71
CA MET A 28 8.06 -7.91 2.76
C MET A 28 8.61 -6.70 2.01
N SER A 29 8.69 -6.78 0.70
CA SER A 29 9.11 -5.63 -0.09
C SER A 29 7.90 -4.77 -0.43
N LEU A 30 8.17 -3.49 -0.72
CA LEU A 30 7.10 -2.60 -1.14
C LEU A 30 6.48 -3.08 -2.44
N GLN A 31 7.28 -3.60 -3.35
CA GLN A 31 6.78 -4.12 -4.60
C GLN A 31 5.85 -5.31 -4.36
N CYS A 32 6.22 -6.22 -3.49
CA CYS A 32 5.40 -7.38 -3.18
C CYS A 32 4.09 -6.95 -2.53
N LEU A 33 4.17 -6.04 -1.57
CA LEU A 33 2.97 -5.52 -0.92
C LEU A 33 2.05 -4.86 -1.94
N THR A 34 2.61 -4.04 -2.83
CA THR A 34 1.82 -3.33 -3.82
C THR A 34 1.08 -4.31 -4.72
N ASN A 35 1.76 -5.35 -5.20
CA ASN A 35 1.12 -6.32 -6.08
C ASN A 35 0.04 -7.10 -5.35
N ARG A 36 0.29 -7.48 -4.11
CA ARG A 36 -0.71 -8.20 -3.32
C ARG A 36 -1.91 -7.31 -3.02
N ALA A 37 -1.67 -6.06 -2.68
CA ALA A 37 -2.75 -5.13 -2.39
C ALA A 37 -3.60 -4.87 -3.62
N LEU A 38 -2.97 -4.69 -4.78
CA LEU A 38 -3.70 -4.50 -6.02
C LEU A 38 -4.53 -5.74 -6.36
N TYR A 39 -3.96 -6.92 -6.17
CA TYR A 39 -4.70 -8.15 -6.41
C TYR A 39 -5.95 -8.22 -5.54
N LEU A 40 -5.80 -7.93 -4.26
CA LEU A 40 -6.93 -7.98 -3.33
C LEU A 40 -7.95 -6.89 -3.66
N TYR A 41 -7.50 -5.72 -4.05
CA TYR A 41 -8.41 -4.64 -4.41
C TYR A 41 -9.29 -5.04 -5.59
N VAL A 42 -8.69 -5.71 -6.57
CA VAL A 42 -9.41 -6.11 -7.79
C VAL A 42 -10.34 -7.30 -7.54
N HIS A 43 -9.92 -8.23 -6.70
CA HIS A 43 -10.61 -9.52 -6.58
C HIS A 43 -11.36 -9.73 -5.27
N ASN A 44 -11.16 -8.88 -4.28
CA ASN A 44 -11.78 -9.05 -2.96
C ASN A 44 -12.60 -7.82 -2.64
N THR A 45 -13.92 -7.95 -2.68
CA THR A 45 -14.83 -6.83 -2.47
C THR A 45 -14.69 -6.22 -1.08
N GLU A 46 -14.49 -7.05 -0.07
CA GLU A 46 -14.33 -6.55 1.29
C GLU A 46 -13.09 -5.70 1.43
N PHE A 47 -11.98 -6.14 0.85
CA PHE A 47 -10.74 -5.37 0.89
C PHE A 47 -10.90 -4.06 0.12
N LYS A 48 -11.55 -4.12 -1.04
CA LYS A 48 -11.81 -2.92 -1.83
C LYS A 48 -12.62 -1.91 -1.02
N ASP A 49 -13.66 -2.40 -0.33
CA ASP A 49 -14.49 -1.51 0.49
C ASP A 49 -13.70 -0.88 1.62
N GLN A 50 -12.81 -1.64 2.26
CA GLN A 50 -11.96 -1.10 3.31
C GLN A 50 -11.05 0.00 2.78
N ILE A 51 -10.49 -0.19 1.61
CA ILE A 51 -9.63 0.81 0.99
C ILE A 51 -10.43 2.05 0.60
N ASP A 52 -11.56 1.84 -0.08
CA ASP A 52 -12.38 2.96 -0.56
C ASP A 52 -12.91 3.81 0.59
N ASN A 53 -13.15 3.19 1.73
CA ASN A 53 -13.72 3.88 2.88
C ASN A 53 -12.69 4.32 3.91
N ASN A 54 -11.41 4.14 3.62
CA ASN A 54 -10.37 4.53 4.55
C ASN A 54 -10.12 6.03 4.44
N ASN A 55 -10.53 6.75 5.46
CA ASN A 55 -10.37 8.20 5.53
C ASN A 55 -9.28 8.64 6.47
N ASN A 56 -8.42 7.71 6.89
CA ASN A 56 -7.44 7.97 7.95
C ASN A 56 -6.04 8.26 7.40
N LEU A 57 -5.95 8.81 6.19
CA LEU A 57 -4.66 9.10 5.58
C LEU A 57 -4.26 10.55 5.80
N THR A 58 -4.38 11.01 7.05
CA THR A 58 -3.87 12.31 7.45
C THR A 58 -2.56 12.08 8.20
N VAL A 59 -1.45 12.39 7.55
CA VAL A 59 -0.14 12.18 8.11
C VAL A 59 0.62 13.48 7.98
N SER A 60 1.24 13.95 9.06
CA SER A 60 1.99 15.21 9.06
C SER A 60 1.12 16.38 8.58
N GLY A 61 -0.18 16.33 8.86
CA GLY A 61 -1.11 17.38 8.47
C GLY A 61 -1.57 17.33 7.02
N SER A 62 -1.18 16.33 6.27
CA SER A 62 -1.55 16.18 4.87
C SER A 62 -2.58 15.08 4.69
N ILE A 63 -3.47 15.27 3.70
CA ILE A 63 -4.47 14.27 3.35
C ILE A 63 -4.22 13.85 1.92
N ILE A 64 -4.16 12.55 1.70
CA ILE A 64 -4.03 11.98 0.36
C ILE A 64 -5.31 11.19 0.04
N LYS A 65 -5.86 11.48 -1.12
CA LYS A 65 -7.03 10.77 -1.61
C LYS A 65 -6.64 9.76 -2.68
#